data_8fffe6787d948c8820e7871e98484dba
#
_entry.id   8fffe6787d948c8820e7871e98484dba
#
_cell.length_a   1.000
_cell.length_b   1.000
_cell.length_c   1.000
_cell.angle_alpha   90.00
_cell.angle_beta   90.00
_cell.angle_gamma   90.00
#
_symmetry.space_group_name_H-M   'P 1'
#
loop_
_entity.id
_entity.type
_entity.pdbx_description
1 polymer ?
#
loop_
_entity_poly.entity_id
_entity_poly.type
_entity_poly.pdbx_seq_one_letter_code
_entity_poly.pdbx_strand_id
1 'polypeptide(L)'
;MPDVVQTYMDTHDIGKVIAVQTSLLELYRQDNSRYADGNEKIKIKAIFDAIPSQLNDKNRRFMVNSLAPTARLARYEDSFQWLSDAGVALACYNVTEPQTPLKLNEKHSLFKLFMNDVGLLCAACMENVQFDLLSGHLDVNLGSILENIVAQQLKANGYDLFYFDAKKYGEVDFVVSGGVHTRLIEVKSGNDYKKHSALEKIRSVSEWTFRDSIVLCKGNLEASDDVLYLPWYMMIFVCPDAPPQGLIYEVDLSALKGI
;
A
#
# COMPACT_ATOMS: atom_id res chain seq x y z
N MET A 1 -10.42 -10.45 6.13
CA MET A 1 -11.82 -10.53 6.68
C MET A 1 -12.08 -11.92 7.27
N PRO A 2 -12.15 -12.10 8.60
CA PRO A 2 -12.30 -13.42 9.23
C PRO A 2 -13.56 -14.17 8.77
N ASP A 3 -14.72 -13.50 8.75
CA ASP A 3 -15.99 -14.12 8.36
C ASP A 3 -15.99 -14.66 6.92
N VAL A 4 -15.28 -13.98 6.01
CA VAL A 4 -15.11 -14.40 4.61
C VAL A 4 -14.31 -15.70 4.54
N VAL A 5 -13.21 -15.78 5.28
CA VAL A 5 -12.36 -16.98 5.36
C VAL A 5 -13.15 -18.13 6.00
N GLN A 6 -13.87 -17.85 7.10
CA GLN A 6 -14.70 -18.85 7.77
C GLN A 6 -15.79 -19.38 6.85
N THR A 7 -16.49 -18.49 6.12
CA THR A 7 -17.51 -18.89 5.15
C THR A 7 -16.94 -19.82 4.08
N TYR A 8 -15.72 -19.52 3.58
CA TYR A 8 -15.08 -20.41 2.62
C TYR A 8 -14.74 -21.77 3.22
N MET A 9 -14.15 -21.79 4.42
CA MET A 9 -13.77 -23.03 5.11
C MET A 9 -14.97 -23.92 5.39
N ASP A 10 -16.12 -23.34 5.74
CA ASP A 10 -17.33 -24.06 6.08
C ASP A 10 -18.12 -24.56 4.85
N THR A 11 -18.04 -23.81 3.74
CA THR A 11 -18.97 -24.06 2.61
C THR A 11 -18.28 -24.40 1.29
N HIS A 12 -17.02 -24.02 1.11
CA HIS A 12 -16.27 -24.08 -0.16
C HIS A 12 -17.03 -23.42 -1.34
N ASP A 13 -17.92 -22.48 -1.03
CA ASP A 13 -18.82 -21.80 -1.96
C ASP A 13 -18.38 -20.34 -2.14
N ILE A 14 -17.80 -20.05 -3.32
CA ILE A 14 -17.32 -18.71 -3.67
C ILE A 14 -18.48 -17.70 -3.77
N GLY A 15 -19.67 -18.13 -4.20
CA GLY A 15 -20.85 -17.26 -4.24
C GLY A 15 -21.23 -16.73 -2.86
N LYS A 16 -21.19 -17.62 -1.84
CA LYS A 16 -21.40 -17.20 -0.44
C LYS A 16 -20.30 -16.28 0.07
N VAL A 17 -19.05 -16.54 -0.30
CA VAL A 17 -17.90 -15.69 0.03
C VAL A 17 -18.12 -14.28 -0.52
N ILE A 18 -18.49 -14.15 -1.79
CA ILE A 18 -18.78 -12.85 -2.43
C ILE A 18 -19.95 -12.15 -1.75
N ALA A 19 -21.01 -12.88 -1.40
CA ALA A 19 -22.15 -12.29 -0.70
C ALA A 19 -21.76 -11.71 0.67
N VAL A 20 -20.91 -12.40 1.43
CA VAL A 20 -20.38 -11.89 2.71
C VAL A 20 -19.48 -10.66 2.48
N GLN A 21 -18.61 -10.70 1.48
CA GLN A 21 -17.76 -9.55 1.13
C GLN A 21 -18.60 -8.32 0.76
N THR A 22 -19.64 -8.49 -0.07
CA THR A 22 -20.54 -7.40 -0.45
C THR A 22 -21.29 -6.84 0.75
N SER A 23 -21.78 -7.70 1.64
CA SER A 23 -22.45 -7.27 2.88
C SER A 23 -21.52 -6.48 3.79
N LEU A 24 -20.26 -6.92 3.94
CA LEU A 24 -19.25 -6.20 4.71
C LEU A 24 -18.91 -4.85 4.07
N LEU A 25 -18.79 -4.79 2.74
CA LEU A 25 -18.56 -3.52 2.03
C LEU A 25 -19.66 -2.50 2.31
N GLU A 26 -20.93 -2.93 2.28
CA GLU A 26 -22.06 -2.06 2.61
C GLU A 26 -22.06 -1.63 4.08
N LEU A 27 -21.69 -2.51 5.01
CA LEU A 27 -21.52 -2.14 6.42
C LEU A 27 -20.42 -1.07 6.59
N TYR A 28 -19.26 -1.23 5.94
CA TYR A 28 -18.21 -0.22 5.95
C TYR A 28 -18.69 1.12 5.38
N ARG A 29 -19.44 1.11 4.28
CA ARG A 29 -20.03 2.33 3.70
C ARG A 29 -20.98 3.05 4.67
N GLN A 30 -21.73 2.30 5.47
CA GLN A 30 -22.65 2.86 6.46
C GLN A 30 -21.91 3.36 7.70
N ASP A 31 -21.00 2.56 8.25
CA ASP A 31 -20.27 2.87 9.48
C ASP A 31 -19.27 4.00 9.31
N ASN A 32 -18.55 4.05 8.18
CA ASN A 32 -17.63 5.13 7.85
C ASN A 32 -18.27 6.51 7.91
N SER A 33 -19.59 6.56 7.81
CA SER A 33 -20.35 7.79 7.84
C SER A 33 -21.18 8.00 9.11
N ARG A 34 -21.18 7.05 10.05
CA ARG A 34 -22.07 7.06 11.21
C ARG A 34 -21.69 8.12 12.25
N TYR A 35 -20.38 8.34 12.42
CA TYR A 35 -19.82 9.20 13.46
C TYR A 35 -19.39 10.58 12.94
N ALA A 36 -19.61 10.87 11.66
CA ALA A 36 -19.29 12.15 11.05
C ALA A 36 -20.51 13.02 10.90
N ASP A 37 -20.33 14.34 11.01
CA ASP A 37 -21.39 15.34 10.80
C ASP A 37 -21.70 15.50 9.30
N GLY A 38 -22.92 15.87 8.97
CA GLY A 38 -23.55 16.01 7.66
C GLY A 38 -22.63 16.09 6.42
N ASN A 39 -21.89 17.18 6.25
CA ASN A 39 -21.01 17.36 5.09
C ASN A 39 -19.77 16.47 5.11
N GLU A 40 -19.24 16.14 6.29
CA GLU A 40 -18.07 15.28 6.44
C GLU A 40 -18.38 13.84 6.04
N LYS A 41 -19.56 13.36 6.43
CA LYS A 41 -20.10 12.07 6.02
C LYS A 41 -20.10 11.87 4.51
N ILE A 42 -20.54 12.91 3.76
CA ILE A 42 -20.59 12.88 2.29
C ILE A 42 -19.19 12.76 1.71
N LYS A 43 -18.21 13.49 2.27
CA LYS A 43 -16.83 13.47 1.79
C LYS A 43 -16.16 12.10 2.06
N ILE A 44 -16.30 11.58 3.30
CA ILE A 44 -15.75 10.27 3.68
C ILE A 44 -16.27 9.19 2.74
N LYS A 45 -17.58 9.16 2.49
CA LYS A 45 -18.18 8.21 1.56
C LYS A 45 -17.67 8.40 0.13
N ALA A 46 -17.59 9.65 -0.35
CA ALA A 46 -17.09 9.92 -1.69
C ALA A 46 -15.62 9.47 -1.87
N ILE A 47 -14.76 9.67 -0.86
CA ILE A 47 -13.39 9.19 -0.88
C ILE A 47 -13.37 7.66 -0.92
N PHE A 48 -14.10 7.00 -0.03
CA PHE A 48 -14.12 5.53 0.06
C PHE A 48 -14.58 4.90 -1.26
N ASP A 49 -15.66 5.39 -1.84
CA ASP A 49 -16.21 4.90 -3.11
C ASP A 49 -15.30 5.17 -4.31
N ALA A 50 -14.42 6.19 -4.23
CA ALA A 50 -13.49 6.53 -5.30
C ALA A 50 -12.19 5.69 -5.27
N ILE A 51 -11.85 5.03 -4.16
CA ILE A 51 -10.58 4.28 -4.04
C ILE A 51 -10.37 3.30 -5.20
N PRO A 52 -11.33 2.42 -5.59
CA PRO A 52 -11.11 1.45 -6.65
C PRO A 52 -10.76 2.08 -8.00
N SER A 53 -11.47 3.14 -8.39
CA SER A 53 -11.25 3.83 -9.65
C SER A 53 -9.91 4.57 -9.67
N GLN A 54 -9.53 5.21 -8.55
CA GLN A 54 -8.26 5.92 -8.42
C GLN A 54 -7.05 4.98 -8.48
N LEU A 55 -7.16 3.79 -7.88
CA LEU A 55 -6.11 2.76 -7.97
C LEU A 55 -5.95 2.18 -9.38
N ASN A 56 -7.01 2.23 -10.20
CA ASN A 56 -6.94 1.77 -11.58
C ASN A 56 -6.44 2.83 -12.56
N ASP A 57 -6.32 4.08 -12.14
CA ASP A 57 -5.76 5.16 -12.96
C ASP A 57 -4.27 4.96 -13.23
N LYS A 58 -3.80 5.48 -14.37
CA LYS A 58 -2.42 5.32 -14.83
C LYS A 58 -1.37 5.76 -13.79
N ASN A 59 -1.67 6.81 -13.04
CA ASN A 59 -0.74 7.36 -12.04
C ASN A 59 -1.04 6.87 -10.62
N ARG A 60 -2.17 6.16 -10.40
CA ARG A 60 -2.61 5.62 -9.10
C ARG A 60 -2.56 6.59 -7.91
N ARG A 61 -2.34 7.88 -8.18
CA ARG A 61 -2.41 8.95 -7.17
C ARG A 61 -3.85 9.30 -6.91
N PHE A 62 -4.18 9.52 -5.66
CA PHE A 62 -5.53 9.98 -5.34
C PHE A 62 -5.73 11.44 -5.76
N MET A 63 -6.59 11.64 -6.74
CA MET A 63 -6.90 12.94 -7.31
C MET A 63 -8.17 13.51 -6.69
N VAL A 64 -8.03 14.38 -5.71
CA VAL A 64 -9.17 14.96 -4.96
C VAL A 64 -10.16 15.70 -5.89
N ASN A 65 -9.69 16.30 -6.97
CA ASN A 65 -10.55 16.98 -7.95
C ASN A 65 -11.50 16.02 -8.71
N SER A 66 -11.27 14.72 -8.68
CA SER A 66 -12.21 13.73 -9.22
C SER A 66 -13.46 13.56 -8.37
N LEU A 67 -13.41 13.92 -7.09
CA LEU A 67 -14.57 13.85 -6.18
C LEU A 67 -15.60 14.96 -6.45
N ALA A 68 -15.13 16.14 -6.83
CA ALA A 68 -15.97 17.26 -7.23
C ALA A 68 -15.13 18.31 -7.98
N PRO A 69 -15.70 19.09 -8.93
CA PRO A 69 -14.97 20.09 -9.72
C PRO A 69 -14.25 21.16 -8.89
N THR A 70 -14.76 21.45 -7.69
CA THR A 70 -14.18 22.44 -6.76
C THR A 70 -13.47 21.82 -5.57
N ALA A 71 -13.28 20.49 -5.58
CA ALA A 71 -12.62 19.79 -4.48
C ALA A 71 -11.14 20.18 -4.39
N ARG A 72 -10.70 20.49 -3.17
CA ARG A 72 -9.30 20.80 -2.84
C ARG A 72 -8.88 19.95 -1.65
N LEU A 73 -7.65 19.49 -1.63
CA LEU A 73 -7.12 18.61 -0.58
C LEU A 73 -7.40 19.16 0.83
N ALA A 74 -7.09 20.42 1.08
CA ALA A 74 -7.30 21.06 2.38
C ALA A 74 -8.76 21.01 2.93
N ARG A 75 -9.74 20.73 2.08
CA ARG A 75 -11.15 20.57 2.52
C ARG A 75 -11.52 19.12 2.83
N TYR A 76 -10.63 18.18 2.52
CA TYR A 76 -10.84 16.75 2.65
C TYR A 76 -9.83 16.10 3.61
N GLU A 77 -8.87 16.87 4.15
CA GLU A 77 -7.80 16.34 5.02
C GLU A 77 -8.36 15.56 6.20
N ASP A 78 -9.32 16.13 6.92
CA ASP A 78 -9.96 15.46 8.07
C ASP A 78 -10.65 14.15 7.65
N SER A 79 -11.28 14.15 6.45
CA SER A 79 -11.95 12.94 5.93
C SER A 79 -10.95 11.84 5.57
N PHE A 80 -9.79 12.19 5.00
CA PHE A 80 -8.70 11.22 4.73
C PHE A 80 -8.10 10.70 6.03
N GLN A 81 -7.83 11.61 6.98
CA GLN A 81 -7.32 11.23 8.30
C GLN A 81 -8.28 10.28 8.99
N TRP A 82 -9.57 10.58 8.96
CA TRP A 82 -10.60 9.73 9.56
C TRP A 82 -10.58 8.30 8.98
N LEU A 83 -10.53 8.15 7.64
CA LEU A 83 -10.46 6.83 6.99
C LEU A 83 -9.19 6.06 7.37
N SER A 84 -8.06 6.76 7.54
CA SER A 84 -6.80 6.16 7.96
C SER A 84 -6.83 5.74 9.42
N ASP A 85 -7.34 6.58 10.32
CA ASP A 85 -7.44 6.33 11.76
C ASP A 85 -8.45 5.22 12.07
N ALA A 86 -9.54 5.16 11.30
CA ALA A 86 -10.51 4.06 11.36
C ALA A 86 -9.95 2.74 10.80
N GLY A 87 -8.74 2.76 10.21
CA GLY A 87 -8.10 1.60 9.61
C GLY A 87 -8.83 1.05 8.39
N VAL A 88 -9.61 1.89 7.69
CA VAL A 88 -10.39 1.50 6.51
C VAL A 88 -9.60 1.69 5.23
N ALA A 89 -8.76 2.71 5.20
CA ALA A 89 -7.88 3.01 4.08
C ALA A 89 -6.43 3.15 4.53
N LEU A 90 -5.51 2.83 3.63
CA LEU A 90 -4.07 2.87 3.86
C LEU A 90 -3.48 3.95 2.96
N ALA A 91 -3.07 5.06 3.54
CA ALA A 91 -2.37 6.11 2.81
C ALA A 91 -0.91 5.71 2.55
N CYS A 92 -0.47 5.87 1.30
CA CYS A 92 0.90 5.64 0.86
C CYS A 92 1.42 6.95 0.25
N TYR A 93 2.35 7.61 0.94
CA TYR A 93 2.79 8.95 0.57
C TYR A 93 3.99 8.92 -0.38
N ASN A 94 4.04 9.87 -1.32
CA ASN A 94 5.23 10.10 -2.12
C ASN A 94 6.35 10.68 -1.25
N VAL A 95 7.59 10.27 -1.53
CA VAL A 95 8.77 10.86 -0.91
C VAL A 95 9.55 11.70 -1.92
N THR A 96 10.20 12.76 -1.44
CA THR A 96 11.09 13.60 -2.28
C THR A 96 12.33 12.86 -2.70
N GLU A 97 12.86 12.03 -1.78
CA GLU A 97 14.02 11.18 -1.96
C GLU A 97 13.74 9.81 -1.31
N PRO A 98 14.10 8.70 -1.99
CA PRO A 98 13.85 7.37 -1.46
C PRO A 98 14.94 6.94 -0.46
N GLN A 99 15.26 7.82 0.49
CA GLN A 99 16.32 7.65 1.50
C GLN A 99 15.75 7.77 2.90
N THR A 100 16.40 7.11 3.87
CA THR A 100 16.08 7.25 5.29
C THR A 100 16.52 8.59 5.85
N PRO A 101 15.74 9.20 6.77
CA PRO A 101 14.42 8.79 7.26
C PRO A 101 13.30 9.17 6.28
N LEU A 102 12.55 8.18 5.80
CA LEU A 102 11.48 8.39 4.80
C LEU A 102 10.43 9.41 5.24
N LYS A 103 10.09 9.43 6.53
CA LYS A 103 9.11 10.35 7.11
C LYS A 103 9.48 11.83 6.92
N LEU A 104 10.76 12.15 6.91
CA LEU A 104 11.23 13.53 6.68
C LEU A 104 11.15 13.94 5.20
N ASN A 105 11.06 12.97 4.32
CA ASN A 105 10.98 13.17 2.87
C ASN A 105 9.53 13.10 2.34
N GLU A 106 8.55 12.93 3.22
CA GLU A 106 7.14 12.72 2.88
C GLU A 106 6.49 13.96 2.25
N LYS A 107 5.75 13.76 1.18
CA LYS A 107 4.90 14.76 0.52
C LYS A 107 3.43 14.48 0.82
N HIS A 108 2.88 15.10 1.84
CA HIS A 108 1.47 14.90 2.26
C HIS A 108 0.44 15.18 1.16
N SER A 109 0.75 16.05 0.18
CA SER A 109 -0.16 16.37 -0.91
C SER A 109 -0.19 15.35 -2.06
N LEU A 110 0.73 14.39 -2.05
CA LEU A 110 0.87 13.38 -3.09
C LEU A 110 0.84 11.98 -2.47
N PHE A 111 -0.28 11.29 -2.60
CA PHE A 111 -0.45 9.96 -2.03
C PHE A 111 -1.30 9.06 -2.91
N LYS A 112 -1.11 7.77 -2.73
CA LYS A 112 -2.02 6.70 -3.15
C LYS A 112 -2.89 6.31 -1.95
N LEU A 113 -4.11 5.85 -2.19
CA LEU A 113 -4.99 5.38 -1.14
C LEU A 113 -5.43 3.96 -1.45
N PHE A 114 -4.98 3.01 -0.63
CA PHE A 114 -5.34 1.60 -0.75
C PHE A 114 -6.46 1.24 0.22
N MET A 115 -7.23 0.21 -0.08
CA MET A 115 -8.13 -0.38 0.91
C MET A 115 -7.32 -1.25 1.90
N ASN A 116 -7.70 -1.23 3.17
CA ASN A 116 -7.05 -2.04 4.19
C ASN A 116 -7.24 -3.55 4.01
N ASP A 117 -8.22 -3.94 3.21
CA ASP A 117 -8.51 -5.34 2.88
C ASP A 117 -8.79 -5.48 1.38
N VAL A 118 -8.00 -6.31 0.71
CA VAL A 118 -8.14 -6.56 -0.73
C VAL A 118 -9.47 -7.22 -1.09
N GLY A 119 -10.08 -7.97 -0.16
CA GLY A 119 -11.41 -8.54 -0.37
C GLY A 119 -12.50 -7.47 -0.48
N LEU A 120 -12.37 -6.35 0.28
CA LEU A 120 -13.25 -5.18 0.11
C LEU A 120 -13.03 -4.50 -1.24
N LEU A 121 -11.77 -4.37 -1.67
CA LEU A 121 -11.47 -3.82 -3.00
C LEU A 121 -12.08 -4.69 -4.10
N CYS A 122 -11.93 -6.01 -4.04
CA CYS A 122 -12.51 -6.94 -5.00
C CYS A 122 -14.04 -6.86 -5.00
N ALA A 123 -14.69 -6.79 -3.83
CA ALA A 123 -16.14 -6.63 -3.73
C ALA A 123 -16.63 -5.30 -4.32
N ALA A 124 -15.79 -4.25 -4.25
CA ALA A 124 -16.13 -2.92 -4.76
C ALA A 124 -16.00 -2.79 -6.29
N CYS A 125 -15.14 -3.59 -6.95
CA CYS A 125 -14.78 -3.35 -8.35
C CYS A 125 -14.82 -4.57 -9.28
N MET A 126 -14.92 -5.79 -8.76
CA MET A 126 -14.75 -6.99 -9.60
C MET A 126 -16.06 -7.65 -10.03
N GLU A 127 -17.20 -7.26 -9.44
CA GLU A 127 -18.51 -7.89 -9.71
C GLU A 127 -18.40 -9.43 -9.70
N ASN A 128 -18.46 -10.08 -10.87
CA ASN A 128 -18.33 -11.54 -11.01
C ASN A 128 -16.95 -11.99 -11.55
N VAL A 129 -16.03 -11.08 -11.78
CA VAL A 129 -14.69 -11.37 -12.34
C VAL A 129 -13.88 -12.30 -11.44
N GLN A 130 -14.19 -12.36 -10.13
CA GLN A 130 -13.59 -13.34 -9.21
C GLN A 130 -13.73 -14.79 -9.69
N PHE A 131 -14.87 -15.14 -10.29
CA PHE A 131 -15.10 -16.49 -10.85
C PHE A 131 -14.19 -16.78 -12.04
N ASP A 132 -14.00 -15.81 -12.91
CA ASP A 132 -13.11 -15.94 -14.07
C ASP A 132 -11.65 -16.13 -13.62
N LEU A 133 -11.21 -15.35 -12.64
CA LEU A 133 -9.87 -15.48 -12.05
C LEU A 133 -9.63 -16.85 -11.42
N LEU A 134 -10.60 -17.35 -10.65
CA LEU A 134 -10.50 -18.67 -10.02
C LEU A 134 -10.56 -19.82 -11.05
N SER A 135 -11.20 -19.58 -12.19
CA SER A 135 -11.21 -20.50 -13.32
C SER A 135 -9.95 -20.45 -14.20
N GLY A 136 -8.98 -19.61 -13.85
CA GLY A 136 -7.71 -19.46 -14.56
C GLY A 136 -7.74 -18.49 -15.74
N HIS A 137 -8.81 -17.72 -15.91
CA HIS A 137 -8.90 -16.65 -16.90
C HIS A 137 -8.19 -15.41 -16.35
N LEU A 138 -6.90 -15.25 -16.68
CA LEU A 138 -6.02 -14.24 -16.11
C LEU A 138 -5.90 -12.96 -16.95
N ASP A 139 -6.75 -12.75 -17.95
CA ASP A 139 -6.73 -11.58 -18.84
C ASP A 139 -7.23 -10.29 -18.16
N VAL A 140 -7.43 -10.33 -16.85
CA VAL A 140 -7.85 -9.19 -16.04
C VAL A 140 -6.64 -8.37 -15.62
N ASN A 141 -6.76 -7.04 -15.69
CA ASN A 141 -5.73 -6.14 -15.16
C ASN A 141 -5.69 -6.21 -13.64
N LEU A 142 -4.81 -7.06 -13.11
CA LEU A 142 -4.63 -7.27 -11.67
C LEU A 142 -3.65 -6.29 -11.01
N GLY A 143 -3.08 -5.35 -11.75
CA GLY A 143 -2.02 -4.49 -11.24
C GLY A 143 -2.40 -3.77 -9.94
N SER A 144 -3.56 -3.11 -9.91
CA SER A 144 -4.06 -2.40 -8.72
C SER A 144 -4.41 -3.34 -7.56
N ILE A 145 -4.95 -4.52 -7.86
CA ILE A 145 -5.27 -5.53 -6.85
C ILE A 145 -3.98 -6.06 -6.19
N LEU A 146 -2.97 -6.38 -6.98
CA LEU A 146 -1.68 -6.85 -6.46
C LEU A 146 -0.96 -5.78 -5.64
N GLU A 147 -0.97 -4.52 -6.08
CA GLU A 147 -0.42 -3.44 -5.26
C GLU A 147 -1.19 -3.25 -3.96
N ASN A 148 -2.51 -3.38 -3.97
CA ASN A 148 -3.30 -3.33 -2.74
C ASN A 148 -2.95 -4.48 -1.78
N ILE A 149 -2.75 -5.71 -2.29
CA ILE A 149 -2.28 -6.84 -1.47
C ILE A 149 -0.93 -6.51 -0.84
N VAL A 150 -0.01 -5.95 -1.62
CA VAL A 150 1.33 -5.59 -1.12
C VAL A 150 1.24 -4.47 -0.08
N ALA A 151 0.45 -3.42 -0.31
CA ALA A 151 0.22 -2.35 0.66
C ALA A 151 -0.35 -2.89 1.98
N GLN A 152 -1.37 -3.75 1.90
CA GLN A 152 -1.98 -4.40 3.05
C GLN A 152 -0.96 -5.25 3.82
N GLN A 153 -0.16 -6.05 3.12
CA GLN A 153 0.83 -6.92 3.75
C GLN A 153 1.98 -6.13 4.36
N LEU A 154 2.49 -5.09 3.68
CA LEU A 154 3.51 -4.20 4.25
C LEU A 154 3.01 -3.55 5.54
N LYS A 155 1.77 -3.07 5.56
CA LYS A 155 1.18 -2.47 6.77
C LYS A 155 1.02 -3.50 7.88
N ALA A 156 0.57 -4.71 7.57
CA ALA A 156 0.47 -5.82 8.52
C ALA A 156 1.84 -6.22 9.10
N ASN A 157 2.90 -6.11 8.32
CA ASN A 157 4.28 -6.37 8.74
C ASN A 157 4.89 -5.19 9.53
N GLY A 158 4.15 -4.08 9.74
CA GLY A 158 4.57 -2.96 10.56
C GLY A 158 5.28 -1.83 9.81
N TYR A 159 5.26 -1.82 8.49
CA TYR A 159 5.82 -0.71 7.72
C TYR A 159 4.86 0.49 7.63
N ASP A 160 5.43 1.68 7.60
CA ASP A 160 4.76 2.84 7.00
C ASP A 160 4.90 2.77 5.48
N LEU A 161 3.85 3.23 4.78
CA LEU A 161 3.77 3.08 3.33
C LEU A 161 4.24 4.35 2.64
N PHE A 162 5.27 4.20 1.82
CA PHE A 162 5.77 5.25 0.95
C PHE A 162 5.98 4.70 -0.46
N TYR A 163 5.90 5.59 -1.45
CA TYR A 163 6.31 5.32 -2.82
C TYR A 163 7.22 6.45 -3.32
N PHE A 164 7.93 6.21 -4.41
CA PHE A 164 8.71 7.25 -5.04
C PHE A 164 8.26 7.44 -6.48
N ASP A 165 7.93 8.69 -6.83
CA ASP A 165 7.63 9.05 -8.21
C ASP A 165 8.19 10.44 -8.50
N ALA A 166 9.08 10.50 -9.49
CA ALA A 166 9.68 11.72 -9.98
C ALA A 166 9.83 11.67 -11.51
N LYS A 167 9.52 12.79 -12.18
CA LYS A 167 9.55 12.90 -13.65
C LYS A 167 10.87 12.41 -14.29
N LYS A 168 12.00 12.60 -13.60
CA LYS A 168 13.33 12.22 -14.09
C LYS A 168 13.57 10.72 -14.04
N TYR A 169 13.05 10.05 -13.01
CA TYR A 169 13.40 8.66 -12.69
C TYR A 169 12.27 7.67 -13.00
N GLY A 170 11.03 8.12 -12.90
CA GLY A 170 9.84 7.30 -12.96
C GLY A 170 9.34 6.92 -11.56
N GLU A 171 8.47 5.92 -11.50
CA GLU A 171 7.80 5.48 -10.29
C GLU A 171 8.34 4.13 -9.82
N VAL A 172 8.52 3.98 -8.50
CA VAL A 172 8.66 2.70 -7.78
C VAL A 172 7.49 2.56 -6.84
N ASP A 173 6.83 1.43 -6.87
CA ASP A 173 5.52 1.21 -6.22
C ASP A 173 5.57 1.39 -4.71
N PHE A 174 6.64 0.88 -4.03
CA PHE A 174 6.83 1.08 -2.61
C PHE A 174 8.30 1.31 -2.26
N VAL A 175 8.50 2.18 -1.27
CA VAL A 175 9.79 2.42 -0.61
C VAL A 175 9.56 2.20 0.87
N VAL A 176 10.30 1.28 1.47
CA VAL A 176 10.16 0.98 2.90
C VAL A 176 11.50 1.08 3.62
N SER A 177 11.47 1.30 4.93
CA SER A 177 12.68 1.32 5.74
C SER A 177 13.29 -0.09 5.80
N GLY A 178 14.55 -0.23 5.45
CA GLY A 178 15.33 -1.47 5.52
C GLY A 178 16.47 -1.37 6.53
N GLY A 179 16.23 -0.76 7.68
CA GLY A 179 17.27 -0.44 8.68
C GLY A 179 17.92 0.92 8.39
N VAL A 180 19.23 0.96 8.19
CA VAL A 180 19.98 2.18 7.87
C VAL A 180 19.65 2.70 6.46
N HIS A 181 19.37 1.79 5.53
CA HIS A 181 19.04 2.10 4.14
C HIS A 181 17.60 1.70 3.82
N THR A 182 17.07 2.21 2.71
CA THR A 182 15.74 1.87 2.22
C THR A 182 15.78 0.61 1.35
N ARG A 183 14.62 -0.03 1.23
CA ARG A 183 14.33 -1.12 0.29
C ARG A 183 13.34 -0.61 -0.75
N LEU A 184 13.61 -0.88 -2.01
CA LEU A 184 12.73 -0.56 -3.12
C LEU A 184 11.90 -1.80 -3.48
N ILE A 185 10.60 -1.64 -3.68
CA ILE A 185 9.69 -2.74 -4.03
C ILE A 185 8.87 -2.34 -5.25
N GLU A 186 8.94 -3.18 -6.27
CA GLU A 186 8.20 -3.05 -7.52
C GLU A 186 7.23 -4.24 -7.66
N VAL A 187 6.01 -3.99 -8.10
CA VAL A 187 4.96 -5.01 -8.25
C VAL A 187 4.65 -5.22 -9.73
N LYS A 188 4.87 -6.41 -10.24
CA LYS A 188 4.66 -6.77 -11.63
C LYS A 188 3.59 -7.86 -11.80
N SER A 189 2.49 -7.52 -12.47
CA SER A 189 1.40 -8.48 -12.78
C SER A 189 1.65 -9.27 -14.07
N GLY A 190 2.44 -8.72 -15.00
CA GLY A 190 2.67 -9.29 -16.33
C GLY A 190 3.86 -10.23 -16.45
N ASN A 191 4.10 -10.69 -17.69
CA ASN A 191 5.22 -11.59 -18.04
C ASN A 191 6.57 -10.86 -18.10
N ASP A 192 6.55 -9.56 -18.42
CA ASP A 192 7.74 -8.73 -18.59
C ASP A 192 8.30 -8.17 -17.27
N TYR A 193 8.23 -8.95 -16.19
CA TYR A 193 8.61 -8.51 -14.85
C TYR A 193 10.10 -8.17 -14.70
N LYS A 194 10.95 -8.62 -15.62
CA LYS A 194 12.38 -8.25 -15.66
C LYS A 194 12.64 -6.86 -16.24
N LYS A 195 11.61 -6.18 -16.77
CA LYS A 195 11.71 -4.80 -17.26
C LYS A 195 11.26 -3.82 -16.16
N HIS A 196 12.21 -3.17 -15.50
CA HIS A 196 11.97 -2.22 -14.40
C HIS A 196 12.87 -0.99 -14.50
N SER A 197 12.76 -0.27 -15.61
CA SER A 197 13.64 0.85 -15.94
C SER A 197 13.65 1.98 -14.91
N ALA A 198 12.56 2.19 -14.17
CA ALA A 198 12.53 3.18 -13.09
C ALA A 198 13.44 2.74 -11.93
N LEU A 199 13.34 1.48 -11.52
CA LEU A 199 14.18 0.89 -10.48
C LEU A 199 15.67 1.00 -10.83
N GLU A 200 16.04 0.68 -12.08
CA GLU A 200 17.42 0.79 -12.57
C GLU A 200 17.94 2.22 -12.52
N LYS A 201 17.14 3.19 -13.00
CA LYS A 201 17.50 4.62 -12.96
C LYS A 201 17.69 5.12 -11.54
N ILE A 202 16.82 4.73 -10.62
CA ILE A 202 16.89 5.15 -9.22
C ILE A 202 18.13 4.57 -8.56
N ARG A 203 18.43 3.29 -8.79
CA ARG A 203 19.63 2.63 -8.27
C ARG A 203 20.94 3.17 -8.84
N SER A 204 20.90 3.75 -10.03
CA SER A 204 22.10 4.36 -10.67
C SER A 204 22.47 5.73 -10.10
N VAL A 205 21.67 6.31 -9.19
CA VAL A 205 21.97 7.59 -8.54
C VAL A 205 23.04 7.37 -7.47
N SER A 206 24.23 7.91 -7.67
CA SER A 206 25.41 7.69 -6.81
C SER A 206 25.24 8.17 -5.37
N GLU A 207 24.36 9.15 -5.14
CA GLU A 207 24.08 9.75 -3.84
C GLU A 207 23.10 8.92 -3.01
N TRP A 208 22.43 7.94 -3.64
CA TRP A 208 21.43 7.11 -2.97
C TRP A 208 21.96 5.71 -2.70
N THR A 209 21.75 5.24 -1.49
CA THR A 209 22.14 3.89 -1.09
C THR A 209 20.91 3.10 -0.65
N PHE A 210 20.77 1.91 -1.24
CA PHE A 210 19.66 1.01 -0.96
C PHE A 210 20.18 -0.26 -0.31
N ARG A 211 19.38 -0.84 0.59
CA ARG A 211 19.66 -2.15 1.15
C ARG A 211 19.57 -3.24 0.08
N ASP A 212 18.45 -3.25 -0.60
CA ASP A 212 18.13 -4.18 -1.68
C ASP A 212 16.96 -3.64 -2.52
N SER A 213 16.65 -4.35 -3.60
CA SER A 213 15.48 -4.09 -4.43
C SER A 213 14.73 -5.40 -4.65
N ILE A 214 13.42 -5.37 -4.45
CA ILE A 214 12.53 -6.51 -4.62
C ILE A 214 11.59 -6.25 -5.79
N VAL A 215 11.46 -7.22 -6.67
CA VAL A 215 10.43 -7.28 -7.70
C VAL A 215 9.48 -8.42 -7.38
N LEU A 216 8.27 -8.08 -6.98
CA LEU A 216 7.19 -9.05 -6.74
C LEU A 216 6.55 -9.41 -8.08
N CYS A 217 6.58 -10.68 -8.43
CA CYS A 217 6.17 -11.15 -9.76
C CYS A 217 5.55 -12.55 -9.71
N LYS A 218 5.14 -13.04 -10.87
CA LYS A 218 4.65 -14.42 -11.02
C LYS A 218 5.76 -15.47 -11.18
N GLY A 219 7.02 -15.02 -11.31
CA GLY A 219 8.18 -15.89 -11.44
C GLY A 219 8.56 -16.58 -10.14
N ASN A 220 9.55 -17.45 -10.20
CA ASN A 220 10.14 -18.07 -9.02
C ASN A 220 11.14 -17.14 -8.32
N LEU A 221 11.61 -17.57 -7.15
CA LEU A 221 12.70 -16.92 -6.43
C LEU A 221 13.95 -16.90 -7.31
N GLU A 222 14.44 -15.70 -7.59
CA GLU A 222 15.67 -15.47 -8.36
C GLU A 222 16.37 -14.22 -7.82
N ALA A 223 17.70 -14.25 -7.74
CA ALA A 223 18.51 -13.08 -7.41
C ALA A 223 19.42 -12.75 -8.59
N SER A 224 19.40 -11.51 -9.03
CA SER A 224 20.23 -11.00 -10.13
C SER A 224 20.52 -9.51 -9.92
N ASP A 225 21.81 -9.11 -10.02
CA ASP A 225 22.26 -7.71 -9.97
C ASP A 225 21.69 -6.88 -8.82
N ASP A 226 21.70 -7.41 -7.60
CA ASP A 226 21.11 -6.84 -6.38
C ASP A 226 19.59 -6.61 -6.43
N VAL A 227 18.92 -7.28 -7.35
CA VAL A 227 17.46 -7.37 -7.42
C VAL A 227 17.03 -8.77 -7.03
N LEU A 228 16.12 -8.85 -6.08
CA LEU A 228 15.50 -10.08 -5.64
C LEU A 228 14.11 -10.21 -6.25
N TYR A 229 13.94 -11.18 -7.15
CA TYR A 229 12.63 -11.52 -7.71
C TYR A 229 11.94 -12.51 -6.78
N LEU A 230 10.73 -12.14 -6.33
CA LEU A 230 9.94 -12.97 -5.41
C LEU A 230 8.56 -13.26 -6.01
N PRO A 231 8.06 -14.49 -5.91
CA PRO A 231 6.64 -14.76 -6.08
C PRO A 231 5.81 -13.87 -5.18
N TRP A 232 4.66 -13.38 -5.64
CA TRP A 232 3.82 -12.44 -4.88
C TRP A 232 3.52 -12.91 -3.45
N TYR A 233 3.26 -14.21 -3.25
CA TYR A 233 2.94 -14.77 -1.93
C TYR A 233 4.11 -14.69 -0.93
N MET A 234 5.35 -14.55 -1.41
CA MET A 234 6.51 -14.41 -0.53
C MET A 234 6.61 -13.02 0.13
N MET A 235 5.73 -12.09 -0.25
CA MET A 235 5.64 -10.79 0.41
C MET A 235 5.42 -10.89 1.92
N ILE A 236 4.82 -11.97 2.41
CA ILE A 236 4.63 -12.22 3.85
C ILE A 236 5.96 -12.24 4.64
N PHE A 237 7.07 -12.56 3.98
CA PHE A 237 8.40 -12.63 4.60
C PHE A 237 9.19 -11.30 4.52
N VAL A 238 8.66 -10.29 3.86
CA VAL A 238 9.28 -8.96 3.81
C VAL A 238 8.91 -8.20 5.07
N CYS A 239 9.73 -8.36 6.10
CA CYS A 239 9.53 -7.78 7.41
C CYS A 239 10.61 -6.74 7.74
N PRO A 240 10.32 -5.75 8.62
CA PRO A 240 11.33 -4.87 9.19
C PRO A 240 12.40 -5.68 9.92
N ASP A 241 13.61 -5.13 9.96
CA ASP A 241 14.65 -5.71 10.78
C ASP A 241 14.29 -5.60 12.26
N ALA A 242 14.71 -6.59 13.03
CA ALA A 242 14.63 -6.48 14.46
C ALA A 242 15.50 -5.28 14.94
N PRO A 243 15.04 -4.48 15.90
CA PRO A 243 15.85 -3.41 16.44
C PRO A 243 17.16 -3.99 17.01
N PRO A 244 18.30 -3.27 16.87
CA PRO A 244 19.57 -3.74 17.38
C PRO A 244 19.48 -3.94 18.90
N GLN A 245 19.82 -5.13 19.34
CA GLN A 245 19.87 -5.44 20.78
C GLN A 245 21.16 -4.89 21.38
N GLY A 246 21.06 -4.31 22.58
CA GLY A 246 22.22 -4.02 23.41
C GLY A 246 22.85 -2.64 23.27
N LEU A 247 22.17 -1.64 22.73
CA LEU A 247 22.56 -0.24 22.88
C LEU A 247 22.19 0.25 24.31
N ILE A 248 22.96 -0.20 25.30
CA ILE A 248 22.88 0.37 26.64
C ILE A 248 23.84 1.56 26.65
N TYR A 249 23.31 2.77 26.73
CA TYR A 249 24.10 3.99 26.91
C TYR A 249 24.17 4.28 28.40
N GLU A 250 25.32 4.01 29.04
CA GLU A 250 25.60 4.49 30.39
C GLU A 250 26.09 5.95 30.28
N VAL A 251 25.27 6.88 30.73
CA VAL A 251 25.66 8.28 30.83
C VAL A 251 26.50 8.45 32.09
N ASP A 252 27.78 8.81 31.93
CA ASP A 252 28.63 9.19 33.05
C ASP A 252 28.19 10.55 33.62
N LEU A 253 27.52 10.53 34.75
CA LEU A 253 27.06 11.70 35.48
C LEU A 253 28.05 12.12 36.59
N SER A 254 29.25 11.57 36.62
CA SER A 254 30.24 11.88 37.65
C SER A 254 30.59 13.37 37.73
N ALA A 255 30.58 14.08 36.59
CA ALA A 255 30.80 15.52 36.52
C ALA A 255 29.70 16.37 37.21
N LEU A 256 28.52 15.82 37.44
CA LEU A 256 27.38 16.51 38.11
C LEU A 256 27.39 16.31 39.65
N LYS A 257 28.26 15.45 40.19
CA LYS A 257 28.36 15.18 41.64
C LYS A 257 29.15 16.21 42.41
N GLY A 258 29.60 17.29 41.76
CA GLY A 258 30.41 18.36 42.33
C GLY A 258 29.73 19.73 42.43
N ILE A 259 28.40 19.81 42.32
CA ILE A 259 27.63 21.04 42.51
C ILE A 259 26.80 20.93 43.80
#